data_f2ba0ea67a4ce1181cf24e52398d9f66
#
_entry.id   f2ba0ea67a4ce1181cf24e52398d9f66
#
_cell.length_a   1.000
_cell.length_b   1.000
_cell.length_c   1.000
_cell.angle_alpha   90.00
_cell.angle_beta   90.00
_cell.angle_gamma   90.00
#
_symmetry.space_group_name_H-M   'P 1'
#
loop_
_entity.id
_entity.type
_entity.pdbx_description
1 polymer ?
#
loop_
_entity_poly.entity_id
_entity_poly.type
_entity_poly.pdbx_seq_one_letter_code
_entity_poly.pdbx_strand_id
1 'polypeptide(L)'
;MNPVYITWFQDNLLSVVAVGLTIILIYHYLIERDTGVKLSKRYRNSIFEAQSKIFLNATQYLIVGNKDLAIKEFLNAVDINRETIETYFALGGLFRSNGEIEKAISIHRSLIARESISESTRLRSLKELAIDFDKGGFVDKAIETYKDVLKINRDQFEVLQSLCRIYEDIEDWDQAYHYRIMLSKVAHENQSETISHILVQKARQSFEKGNFLK
;
A
#
# COMPACT_ATOMS: atom_id res chain seq x y z
N MET A 1 56.23 11.78 -49.54
CA MET A 1 55.16 10.83 -49.22
C MET A 1 55.17 9.70 -50.20
N ASN A 2 55.18 8.46 -49.75
CA ASN A 2 55.33 7.29 -50.59
C ASN A 2 54.09 7.14 -51.50
N PRO A 3 54.18 7.11 -52.87
CA PRO A 3 53.05 7.09 -53.78
C PRO A 3 52.07 5.93 -53.57
N VAL A 4 52.53 4.85 -52.94
CA VAL A 4 51.72 3.65 -52.58
C VAL A 4 50.66 3.97 -51.55
N TYR A 5 50.90 4.90 -50.61
CA TYR A 5 49.90 5.30 -49.60
C TYR A 5 48.81 6.21 -50.17
N ILE A 6 49.13 6.98 -51.19
CA ILE A 6 48.21 7.89 -51.88
C ILE A 6 47.17 7.08 -52.68
N THR A 7 47.64 6.08 -53.45
CA THR A 7 46.76 5.22 -54.24
C THR A 7 45.91 4.35 -53.37
N TRP A 8 46.45 3.75 -52.29
CA TRP A 8 45.65 2.96 -51.31
C TRP A 8 44.56 3.81 -50.67
N PHE A 9 44.85 5.07 -50.29
CA PHE A 9 43.87 5.98 -49.66
C PHE A 9 42.77 6.38 -50.64
N GLN A 10 43.09 6.57 -51.94
CA GLN A 10 42.09 6.87 -52.95
C GLN A 10 41.19 5.69 -53.28
N ASP A 11 41.74 4.48 -53.33
CA ASP A 11 40.95 3.25 -53.53
C ASP A 11 40.05 2.85 -52.35
N ASN A 12 40.42 3.27 -51.17
CA ASN A 12 39.66 2.96 -49.94
C ASN A 12 38.95 4.16 -49.30
N LEU A 13 38.90 5.31 -50.03
CA LEU A 13 38.33 6.55 -49.49
C LEU A 13 36.89 6.38 -48.97
N LEU A 14 36.05 5.65 -49.72
CA LEU A 14 34.68 5.40 -49.35
C LEU A 14 34.56 4.55 -48.07
N SER A 15 35.42 3.54 -47.89
CA SER A 15 35.43 2.71 -46.69
C SER A 15 35.95 3.46 -45.47
N VAL A 16 36.97 4.31 -45.62
CA VAL A 16 37.50 5.16 -44.55
C VAL A 16 36.45 6.18 -44.08
N VAL A 17 35.75 6.80 -45.04
CA VAL A 17 34.66 7.75 -44.75
C VAL A 17 33.49 7.03 -44.06
N ALA A 18 33.12 5.84 -44.53
CA ALA A 18 32.03 5.04 -43.88
C ALA A 18 32.38 4.65 -42.45
N VAL A 19 33.62 4.22 -42.19
CA VAL A 19 34.07 3.91 -40.80
C VAL A 19 34.09 5.17 -39.94
N GLY A 20 34.53 6.31 -40.47
CA GLY A 20 34.49 7.58 -39.75
C GLY A 20 33.06 8.00 -39.37
N LEU A 21 32.10 7.88 -40.29
CA LEU A 21 30.69 8.17 -40.03
C LEU A 21 30.07 7.22 -39.00
N THR A 22 30.37 5.93 -39.05
CA THR A 22 29.88 4.98 -38.06
C THR A 22 30.43 5.27 -36.66
N ILE A 23 31.68 5.66 -36.51
CA ILE A 23 32.27 6.07 -35.22
C ILE A 23 31.58 7.33 -34.67
N ILE A 24 31.30 8.32 -35.53
CA ILE A 24 30.59 9.55 -35.14
C ILE A 24 29.18 9.23 -34.69
N LEU A 25 28.45 8.35 -35.39
CA LEU A 25 27.10 7.94 -35.03
C LEU A 25 27.08 7.18 -33.69
N ILE A 26 28.03 6.26 -33.46
CA ILE A 26 28.17 5.54 -32.21
C ILE A 26 28.51 6.52 -31.07
N TYR A 27 29.40 7.46 -31.27
CA TYR A 27 29.75 8.48 -30.29
C TYR A 27 28.55 9.37 -29.95
N HIS A 28 27.79 9.80 -30.96
CA HIS A 28 26.55 10.57 -30.76
C HIS A 28 25.49 9.78 -29.95
N TYR A 29 25.28 8.51 -30.32
CA TYR A 29 24.38 7.61 -29.62
C TYR A 29 24.78 7.40 -28.13
N LEU A 30 26.09 7.22 -27.87
CA LEU A 30 26.60 7.05 -26.51
C LEU A 30 26.42 8.31 -25.65
N ILE A 31 26.64 9.50 -26.25
CA ILE A 31 26.39 10.78 -25.57
C ILE A 31 24.92 10.97 -25.28
N GLU A 32 24.03 10.73 -26.26
CA GLU A 32 22.59 10.84 -26.02
C GLU A 32 22.11 9.88 -24.92
N ARG A 33 22.60 8.66 -24.94
CA ARG A 33 22.28 7.68 -23.89
C ARG A 33 22.75 8.13 -22.50
N ASP A 34 23.98 8.62 -22.37
CA ASP A 34 24.52 9.08 -21.07
C ASP A 34 23.83 10.35 -20.58
N THR A 35 23.53 11.30 -21.46
CA THR A 35 22.79 12.54 -21.11
C THR A 35 21.33 12.24 -20.74
N GLY A 36 20.68 11.32 -21.48
CA GLY A 36 19.32 10.88 -21.17
C GLY A 36 19.22 10.22 -19.79
N VAL A 37 20.18 9.36 -19.44
CA VAL A 37 20.26 8.72 -18.12
C VAL A 37 20.52 9.75 -17.01
N LYS A 38 21.39 10.73 -17.22
CA LYS A 38 21.68 11.79 -16.25
C LYS A 38 20.48 12.71 -16.03
N LEU A 39 19.78 13.11 -17.10
CA LEU A 39 18.57 13.92 -17.03
C LEU A 39 17.45 13.17 -16.30
N SER A 40 17.22 11.91 -16.61
CA SER A 40 16.24 11.05 -15.92
C SER A 40 16.55 10.91 -14.42
N LYS A 41 17.82 10.70 -14.05
CA LYS A 41 18.27 10.62 -12.66
C LYS A 41 18.08 11.95 -11.92
N ARG A 42 18.44 13.07 -12.55
CA ARG A 42 18.29 14.41 -11.98
C ARG A 42 16.82 14.79 -11.77
N TYR A 43 15.98 14.49 -12.75
CA TYR A 43 14.54 14.70 -12.68
C TYR A 43 13.92 13.86 -11.55
N ARG A 44 14.26 12.56 -11.48
CA ARG A 44 13.79 11.67 -10.41
C ARG A 44 14.21 12.13 -9.02
N ASN A 45 15.46 12.60 -8.87
CA ASN A 45 15.94 13.14 -7.60
C ASN A 45 15.19 14.42 -7.20
N SER A 46 14.91 15.33 -8.14
CA SER A 46 14.14 16.55 -7.84
C SER A 46 12.71 16.26 -7.40
N ILE A 47 12.06 15.26 -8.01
CA ILE A 47 10.74 14.78 -7.57
C ILE A 47 10.82 14.20 -6.16
N PHE A 48 11.83 13.37 -5.89
CA PHE A 48 12.03 12.77 -4.58
C PHE A 48 12.27 13.82 -3.49
N GLU A 49 13.10 14.85 -3.76
CA GLU A 49 13.33 15.96 -2.85
C GLU A 49 12.05 16.77 -2.57
N ALA A 50 11.29 17.08 -3.62
CA ALA A 50 10.01 17.80 -3.49
C ALA A 50 9.02 17.01 -2.65
N GLN A 51 8.87 15.69 -2.88
CA GLN A 51 8.01 14.83 -2.09
C GLN A 51 8.43 14.74 -0.63
N SER A 52 9.74 14.55 -0.38
CA SER A 52 10.28 14.46 0.98
C SER A 52 9.97 15.73 1.77
N LYS A 53 10.09 16.90 1.13
CA LYS A 53 9.77 18.19 1.76
C LYS A 53 8.27 18.31 2.09
N ILE A 54 7.40 17.92 1.16
CA ILE A 54 5.94 17.95 1.38
C ILE A 54 5.55 16.96 2.48
N PHE A 55 6.13 15.77 2.49
CA PHE A 55 5.88 14.77 3.53
C PHE A 55 6.31 15.29 4.92
N LEU A 56 7.46 15.95 5.02
CA LEU A 56 7.92 16.58 6.25
C LEU A 56 6.96 17.69 6.71
N ASN A 57 6.51 18.56 5.81
CA ASN A 57 5.55 19.62 6.13
C ASN A 57 4.23 19.02 6.63
N ALA A 58 3.69 18.03 5.93
CA ALA A 58 2.46 17.35 6.33
C ALA A 58 2.59 16.71 7.72
N THR A 59 3.72 16.05 8.00
CA THR A 59 4.02 15.48 9.32
C THR A 59 4.11 16.55 10.40
N GLN A 60 4.71 17.68 10.10
CA GLN A 60 4.80 18.83 11.03
C GLN A 60 3.40 19.37 11.37
N TYR A 61 2.50 19.49 10.39
CA TYR A 61 1.10 19.88 10.63
C TYR A 61 0.37 18.86 11.51
N LEU A 62 0.66 17.57 11.36
CA LEU A 62 0.10 16.55 12.25
C LEU A 62 0.55 16.69 13.70
N ILE A 63 1.84 16.97 13.91
CA ILE A 63 2.40 17.17 15.25
C ILE A 63 1.73 18.37 15.95
N VAL A 64 1.43 19.43 15.20
CA VAL A 64 0.73 20.63 15.71
C VAL A 64 -0.79 20.41 15.82
N GLY A 65 -1.32 19.27 15.38
CA GLY A 65 -2.74 18.93 15.43
C GLY A 65 -3.59 19.51 14.29
N ASN A 66 -2.96 20.14 13.28
CA ASN A 66 -3.66 20.72 12.14
C ASN A 66 -3.87 19.70 11.02
N LYS A 67 -4.90 18.87 11.14
CA LYS A 67 -5.20 17.80 10.20
C LYS A 67 -5.55 18.31 8.80
N ASP A 68 -6.25 19.43 8.68
CA ASP A 68 -6.70 19.97 7.39
C ASP A 68 -5.51 20.40 6.52
N LEU A 69 -4.53 21.09 7.12
CA LEU A 69 -3.30 21.45 6.42
C LEU A 69 -2.45 20.22 6.07
N ALA A 70 -2.40 19.22 6.95
CA ALA A 70 -1.72 17.96 6.64
C ALA A 70 -2.35 17.23 5.46
N ILE A 71 -3.68 17.13 5.40
CA ILE A 71 -4.42 16.56 4.27
C ILE A 71 -4.09 17.31 2.98
N LYS A 72 -4.10 18.65 3.01
CA LYS A 72 -3.77 19.47 1.84
C LYS A 72 -2.37 19.20 1.32
N GLU A 73 -1.37 19.10 2.20
CA GLU A 73 0.01 18.77 1.81
C GLU A 73 0.12 17.36 1.25
N PHE A 74 -0.53 16.36 1.85
CA PHE A 74 -0.51 15.00 1.29
C PHE A 74 -1.21 14.89 -0.06
N LEU A 75 -2.29 15.66 -0.30
CA LEU A 75 -2.92 15.75 -1.63
C LEU A 75 -1.95 16.33 -2.66
N ASN A 76 -1.22 17.40 -2.31
CA ASN A 76 -0.17 17.96 -3.17
C ASN A 76 0.92 16.93 -3.49
N ALA A 77 1.32 16.11 -2.50
CA ALA A 77 2.31 15.04 -2.72
C ALA A 77 1.82 13.98 -3.71
N VAL A 78 0.55 13.60 -3.64
CA VAL A 78 -0.09 12.64 -4.57
C VAL A 78 -0.15 13.21 -5.99
N ASP A 79 -0.42 14.51 -6.15
CA ASP A 79 -0.44 15.16 -7.47
C ASP A 79 0.94 15.20 -8.13
N ILE A 80 2.01 15.33 -7.33
CA ILE A 80 3.40 15.32 -7.84
C ILE A 80 3.83 13.91 -8.25
N ASN A 81 3.49 12.89 -7.45
CA ASN A 81 3.83 11.51 -7.76
C ASN A 81 2.77 10.54 -7.24
N ARG A 82 1.99 10.01 -8.15
CA ARG A 82 0.94 9.01 -7.86
C ARG A 82 1.48 7.63 -7.48
N GLU A 83 2.80 7.41 -7.56
CA GLU A 83 3.41 6.11 -7.26
C GLU A 83 3.73 5.92 -5.77
N THR A 84 3.71 6.99 -4.98
CA THR A 84 4.09 6.92 -3.56
C THR A 84 2.98 6.30 -2.71
N ILE A 85 3.06 5.01 -2.50
CA ILE A 85 2.09 4.19 -1.76
C ILE A 85 1.90 4.70 -0.31
N GLU A 86 3.00 5.06 0.36
CA GLU A 86 2.95 5.53 1.75
C GLU A 86 2.15 6.83 1.92
N THR A 87 2.18 7.73 0.93
CA THR A 87 1.36 8.95 0.94
C THR A 87 -0.14 8.62 0.92
N TYR A 88 -0.55 7.60 0.15
CA TYR A 88 -1.94 7.16 0.13
C TYR A 88 -2.36 6.55 1.47
N PHE A 89 -1.51 5.74 2.12
CA PHE A 89 -1.81 5.22 3.46
C PHE A 89 -1.93 6.33 4.49
N ALA A 90 -1.01 7.29 4.48
CA ALA A 90 -1.07 8.45 5.38
C ALA A 90 -2.36 9.28 5.17
N LEU A 91 -2.69 9.55 3.91
CA LEU A 91 -3.88 10.31 3.53
C LEU A 91 -5.18 9.58 3.90
N GLY A 92 -5.27 8.28 3.62
CA GLY A 92 -6.44 7.46 3.99
C GLY A 92 -6.63 7.43 5.52
N GLY A 93 -5.56 7.20 6.28
CA GLY A 93 -5.59 7.24 7.75
C GLY A 93 -6.01 8.60 8.31
N LEU A 94 -5.58 9.70 7.66
CA LEU A 94 -6.00 11.04 8.04
C LEU A 94 -7.48 11.30 7.78
N PHE A 95 -7.99 10.96 6.60
CA PHE A 95 -9.41 11.06 6.30
C PHE A 95 -10.25 10.28 7.31
N ARG A 96 -9.85 9.04 7.62
CA ARG A 96 -10.50 8.23 8.67
C ARG A 96 -10.49 8.91 10.02
N SER A 97 -9.35 9.44 10.45
CA SER A 97 -9.22 10.13 11.75
C SER A 97 -9.96 11.46 11.82
N ASN A 98 -10.27 12.04 10.66
CA ASN A 98 -11.06 13.27 10.52
C ASN A 98 -12.57 12.99 10.36
N GLY A 99 -12.99 11.71 10.35
CA GLY A 99 -14.37 11.29 10.16
C GLY A 99 -14.83 11.24 8.69
N GLU A 100 -13.94 11.50 7.73
CA GLU A 100 -14.23 11.49 6.29
C GLU A 100 -14.07 10.07 5.72
N ILE A 101 -14.89 9.15 6.24
CA ILE A 101 -14.74 7.70 6.02
C ILE A 101 -14.83 7.32 4.54
N GLU A 102 -15.74 7.89 3.78
CA GLU A 102 -15.93 7.61 2.34
C GLU A 102 -14.65 7.96 1.54
N LYS A 103 -13.96 9.04 1.92
CA LYS A 103 -12.69 9.42 1.29
C LYS A 103 -11.59 8.43 1.65
N ALA A 104 -11.51 7.98 2.90
CA ALA A 104 -10.57 6.95 3.32
C ALA A 104 -10.78 5.65 2.53
N ILE A 105 -12.03 5.17 2.44
CA ILE A 105 -12.42 4.00 1.64
C ILE A 105 -11.99 4.18 0.17
N SER A 106 -12.25 5.34 -0.42
CA SER A 106 -11.88 5.63 -1.82
C SER A 106 -10.37 5.54 -2.03
N ILE A 107 -9.58 6.10 -1.11
CA ILE A 107 -8.11 6.07 -1.16
C ILE A 107 -7.59 4.63 -1.08
N HIS A 108 -8.02 3.85 -0.08
CA HIS A 108 -7.50 2.48 0.09
C HIS A 108 -7.98 1.55 -1.04
N ARG A 109 -9.21 1.73 -1.57
CA ARG A 109 -9.67 1.03 -2.77
C ARG A 109 -8.84 1.34 -4.01
N SER A 110 -8.44 2.60 -4.19
CA SER A 110 -7.60 3.00 -5.33
C SER A 110 -6.23 2.31 -5.31
N LEU A 111 -5.68 2.01 -4.12
CA LEU A 111 -4.46 1.23 -3.99
C LEU A 111 -4.67 -0.23 -4.41
N ILE A 112 -5.76 -0.86 -3.94
CA ILE A 112 -6.08 -2.26 -4.25
C ILE A 112 -6.30 -2.46 -5.76
N ALA A 113 -6.87 -1.46 -6.45
CA ALA A 113 -7.15 -1.50 -7.88
C ALA A 113 -5.92 -1.40 -8.78
N ARG A 114 -4.73 -1.09 -8.24
CA ARG A 114 -3.50 -1.00 -9.04
C ARG A 114 -3.00 -2.39 -9.41
N GLU A 115 -2.66 -2.59 -10.67
CA GLU A 115 -2.19 -3.90 -11.19
C GLU A 115 -0.80 -4.29 -10.65
N SER A 116 0.08 -3.31 -10.42
CA SER A 116 1.51 -3.53 -10.12
C SER A 116 1.89 -3.35 -8.65
N ILE A 117 0.97 -3.62 -7.70
CA ILE A 117 1.29 -3.56 -6.26
C ILE A 117 1.82 -4.91 -5.76
N SER A 118 2.74 -4.86 -4.79
CA SER A 118 3.21 -6.05 -4.10
C SER A 118 2.09 -6.71 -3.29
N GLU A 119 2.20 -8.02 -3.06
CA GLU A 119 1.25 -8.75 -2.21
C GLU A 119 1.16 -8.17 -0.79
N SER A 120 2.30 -7.75 -0.23
CA SER A 120 2.36 -7.08 1.07
C SER A 120 1.62 -5.75 1.09
N THR A 121 1.73 -4.96 0.01
CA THR A 121 0.99 -3.71 -0.13
C THR A 121 -0.50 -3.96 -0.28
N ARG A 122 -0.89 -4.98 -1.05
CA ARG A 122 -2.28 -5.40 -1.21
C ARG A 122 -2.89 -5.84 0.12
N LEU A 123 -2.17 -6.66 0.88
CA LEU A 123 -2.58 -7.12 2.22
C LEU A 123 -2.79 -5.92 3.16
N ARG A 124 -1.84 -4.99 3.20
CA ARG A 124 -1.95 -3.77 4.01
C ARG A 124 -3.14 -2.91 3.57
N SER A 125 -3.35 -2.74 2.25
CA SER A 125 -4.48 -1.95 1.73
C SER A 125 -5.83 -2.57 2.07
N LEU A 126 -5.96 -3.89 2.03
CA LEU A 126 -7.16 -4.60 2.47
C LEU A 126 -7.40 -4.43 3.97
N LYS A 127 -6.35 -4.51 4.79
CA LYS A 127 -6.45 -4.29 6.23
C LYS A 127 -6.93 -2.87 6.54
N GLU A 128 -6.32 -1.86 5.92
CA GLU A 128 -6.74 -0.46 6.10
C GLU A 128 -8.18 -0.22 5.62
N LEU A 129 -8.59 -0.82 4.49
CA LEU A 129 -9.95 -0.73 3.98
C LEU A 129 -10.96 -1.37 4.94
N ALA A 130 -10.62 -2.52 5.54
CA ALA A 130 -11.47 -3.17 6.53
C ALA A 130 -11.66 -2.28 7.78
N ILE A 131 -10.59 -1.61 8.24
CA ILE A 131 -10.64 -0.65 9.33
C ILE A 131 -11.53 0.55 8.96
N ASP A 132 -11.47 1.04 7.72
CA ASP A 132 -12.34 2.13 7.25
C ASP A 132 -13.82 1.71 7.30
N PHE A 133 -14.15 0.51 6.82
CA PHE A 133 -15.51 -0.02 6.89
C PHE A 133 -15.99 -0.17 8.33
N ASP A 134 -15.14 -0.69 9.21
CA ASP A 134 -15.44 -0.87 10.63
C ASP A 134 -15.73 0.49 11.32
N LYS A 135 -14.85 1.47 11.08
CA LYS A 135 -15.03 2.84 11.61
C LYS A 135 -16.24 3.56 11.01
N GLY A 136 -16.63 3.22 9.80
CA GLY A 136 -17.82 3.75 9.15
C GLY A 136 -19.13 3.06 9.51
N GLY A 137 -19.08 2.00 10.36
CA GLY A 137 -20.25 1.22 10.73
C GLY A 137 -20.75 0.28 9.62
N PHE A 138 -19.97 0.05 8.57
CA PHE A 138 -20.29 -0.88 7.49
C PHE A 138 -19.90 -2.31 7.90
N VAL A 139 -20.57 -2.85 8.93
CA VAL A 139 -20.18 -4.08 9.63
C VAL A 139 -19.99 -5.25 8.70
N ASP A 140 -20.93 -5.53 7.80
CA ASP A 140 -20.85 -6.68 6.86
C ASP A 140 -19.63 -6.57 5.94
N LYS A 141 -19.36 -5.35 5.42
CA LYS A 141 -18.19 -5.11 4.55
C LYS A 141 -16.88 -5.22 5.33
N ALA A 142 -16.86 -4.76 6.58
CA ALA A 142 -15.69 -4.91 7.44
C ALA A 142 -15.36 -6.38 7.66
N ILE A 143 -16.37 -7.20 8.04
CA ILE A 143 -16.21 -8.65 8.24
C ILE A 143 -15.70 -9.32 6.97
N GLU A 144 -16.32 -9.05 5.81
CA GLU A 144 -15.92 -9.63 4.53
C GLU A 144 -14.47 -9.28 4.20
N THR A 145 -14.11 -8.01 4.31
CA THR A 145 -12.76 -7.52 3.99
C THR A 145 -11.71 -8.08 4.97
N TYR A 146 -12.01 -8.15 6.27
CA TYR A 146 -11.12 -8.80 7.24
C TYR A 146 -10.93 -10.29 6.95
N LYS A 147 -11.97 -11.00 6.53
CA LYS A 147 -11.85 -12.40 6.09
C LYS A 147 -10.97 -12.53 4.85
N ASP A 148 -11.02 -11.58 3.91
CA ASP A 148 -10.13 -11.58 2.75
C ASP A 148 -8.66 -11.39 3.15
N VAL A 149 -8.37 -10.55 4.14
CA VAL A 149 -7.04 -10.44 4.74
C VAL A 149 -6.57 -11.79 5.29
N LEU A 150 -7.42 -12.50 6.03
CA LEU A 150 -7.08 -13.81 6.61
C LEU A 150 -6.93 -14.93 5.58
N LYS A 151 -7.51 -14.81 4.38
CA LYS A 151 -7.26 -15.76 3.27
C LYS A 151 -5.82 -15.64 2.76
N ILE A 152 -5.24 -14.43 2.79
CA ILE A 152 -3.85 -14.18 2.37
C ILE A 152 -2.88 -14.55 3.50
N ASN A 153 -3.16 -14.11 4.72
CA ASN A 153 -2.34 -14.41 5.90
C ASN A 153 -3.23 -14.62 7.12
N ARG A 154 -3.24 -15.87 7.63
CA ARG A 154 -4.13 -16.29 8.73
C ARG A 154 -3.73 -15.77 10.11
N ASP A 155 -2.46 -15.41 10.29
CA ASP A 155 -1.89 -15.08 11.61
C ASP A 155 -1.83 -13.55 11.84
N GLN A 156 -2.85 -12.83 11.33
CA GLN A 156 -2.97 -11.38 11.53
C GLN A 156 -3.67 -11.08 12.85
N PHE A 157 -2.88 -10.84 13.89
CA PHE A 157 -3.36 -10.59 15.26
C PHE A 157 -4.45 -9.50 15.32
N GLU A 158 -4.18 -8.32 14.76
CA GLU A 158 -5.10 -7.18 14.82
C GLU A 158 -6.41 -7.45 14.07
N VAL A 159 -6.35 -8.22 12.98
CA VAL A 159 -7.53 -8.61 12.20
C VAL A 159 -8.40 -9.60 12.98
N LEU A 160 -7.77 -10.61 13.59
CA LEU A 160 -8.47 -11.58 14.45
C LEU A 160 -9.11 -10.88 15.64
N GLN A 161 -8.41 -9.93 16.26
CA GLN A 161 -8.94 -9.14 17.37
C GLN A 161 -10.15 -8.30 16.94
N SER A 162 -10.09 -7.67 15.77
CA SER A 162 -11.20 -6.88 15.21
C SER A 162 -12.43 -7.75 14.93
N LEU A 163 -12.24 -8.93 14.34
CA LEU A 163 -13.34 -9.87 14.08
C LEU A 163 -13.96 -10.39 15.37
N CYS A 164 -13.15 -10.71 16.39
CA CYS A 164 -13.68 -11.09 17.71
C CYS A 164 -14.61 -9.99 18.25
N ARG A 165 -14.12 -8.75 18.30
CA ARG A 165 -14.90 -7.60 18.79
C ARG A 165 -16.19 -7.41 17.99
N ILE A 166 -16.11 -7.41 16.66
CA ILE A 166 -17.28 -7.21 15.80
C ILE A 166 -18.33 -8.30 16.04
N TYR A 167 -17.92 -9.57 16.13
CA TYR A 167 -18.86 -10.67 16.37
C TYR A 167 -19.43 -10.67 17.80
N GLU A 168 -18.67 -10.22 18.78
CA GLU A 168 -19.16 -9.98 20.14
C GLU A 168 -20.20 -8.84 20.16
N ASP A 169 -19.93 -7.72 19.44
CA ASP A 169 -20.82 -6.55 19.35
C ASP A 169 -22.15 -6.88 18.66
N ILE A 170 -22.16 -7.77 17.67
CA ILE A 170 -23.41 -8.22 17.00
C ILE A 170 -24.02 -9.49 17.64
N GLU A 171 -23.48 -9.95 18.74
CA GLU A 171 -23.93 -11.12 19.51
C GLU A 171 -23.94 -12.43 18.70
N ASP A 172 -23.06 -12.54 17.68
CA ASP A 172 -22.81 -13.81 16.98
C ASP A 172 -21.74 -14.61 17.76
N TRP A 173 -22.18 -15.24 18.84
CA TRP A 173 -21.32 -15.93 19.79
C TRP A 173 -20.61 -17.15 19.17
N ASP A 174 -21.16 -17.75 18.10
CA ASP A 174 -20.53 -18.85 17.38
C ASP A 174 -19.28 -18.37 16.65
N GLN A 175 -19.38 -17.27 15.91
CA GLN A 175 -18.26 -16.69 15.21
C GLN A 175 -17.27 -16.02 16.18
N ALA A 176 -17.76 -15.35 17.23
CA ALA A 176 -16.92 -14.78 18.28
C ALA A 176 -16.02 -15.86 18.90
N TYR A 177 -16.59 -17.01 19.26
CA TYR A 177 -15.84 -18.16 19.77
C TYR A 177 -14.80 -18.67 18.77
N HIS A 178 -15.19 -18.86 17.50
CA HIS A 178 -14.30 -19.33 16.45
C HIS A 178 -13.07 -18.45 16.31
N TYR A 179 -13.26 -17.13 16.16
CA TYR A 179 -12.15 -16.19 15.98
C TYR A 179 -11.34 -16.00 17.26
N ARG A 180 -11.95 -16.10 18.44
CA ARG A 180 -11.23 -16.06 19.73
C ARG A 180 -10.28 -17.23 19.90
N ILE A 181 -10.67 -18.43 19.46
CA ILE A 181 -9.77 -19.60 19.45
C ILE A 181 -8.63 -19.41 18.45
N MET A 182 -8.88 -18.81 17.28
CA MET A 182 -7.79 -18.47 16.34
C MET A 182 -6.84 -17.44 16.95
N LEU A 183 -7.37 -16.39 17.57
CA LEU A 183 -6.59 -15.35 18.20
C LEU A 183 -5.71 -15.89 19.34
N SER A 184 -6.23 -16.80 20.17
CA SER A 184 -5.47 -17.39 21.28
C SER A 184 -4.22 -18.16 20.82
N LYS A 185 -4.26 -18.75 19.62
CA LYS A 185 -3.11 -19.45 19.03
C LYS A 185 -2.02 -18.50 18.55
N VAL A 186 -2.41 -17.32 18.06
CA VAL A 186 -1.49 -16.30 17.53
C VAL A 186 -0.93 -15.41 18.65
N ALA A 187 -1.77 -15.07 19.62
CA ALA A 187 -1.40 -14.16 20.72
C ALA A 187 -0.40 -14.76 21.71
N HIS A 188 -0.29 -16.10 21.78
CA HIS A 188 0.48 -16.81 22.81
C HIS A 188 0.11 -16.40 24.25
N GLU A 189 -1.09 -15.84 24.42
CA GLU A 189 -1.62 -15.38 25.70
C GLU A 189 -2.76 -16.27 26.18
N ASN A 190 -2.94 -16.31 27.49
CA ASN A 190 -4.05 -17.05 28.09
C ASN A 190 -5.35 -16.27 27.88
N GLN A 191 -6.17 -16.72 26.94
CA GLN A 191 -7.49 -16.13 26.61
C GLN A 191 -8.65 -16.88 27.32
N SER A 192 -8.36 -17.75 28.31
CA SER A 192 -9.34 -18.66 28.91
C SER A 192 -10.53 -17.92 29.56
N GLU A 193 -10.31 -16.77 30.20
CA GLU A 193 -11.35 -15.97 30.79
C GLU A 193 -12.34 -15.44 29.74
N THR A 194 -11.83 -14.82 28.69
CA THR A 194 -12.66 -14.30 27.59
C THR A 194 -13.40 -15.40 26.85
N ILE A 195 -12.74 -16.54 26.62
CA ILE A 195 -13.36 -17.72 26.01
C ILE A 195 -14.49 -18.25 26.87
N SER A 196 -14.30 -18.33 28.23
CA SER A 196 -15.31 -18.76 29.16
C SER A 196 -16.51 -17.82 29.15
N HIS A 197 -16.28 -16.50 29.10
CA HIS A 197 -17.36 -15.51 28.98
C HIS A 197 -18.17 -15.73 27.69
N ILE A 198 -17.54 -15.91 26.55
CA ILE A 198 -18.22 -16.16 25.26
C ILE A 198 -19.06 -17.45 25.34
N LEU A 199 -18.55 -18.52 25.97
CA LEU A 199 -19.28 -19.77 26.11
C LEU A 199 -20.52 -19.60 27.00
N VAL A 200 -20.45 -18.79 28.05
CA VAL A 200 -21.60 -18.46 28.89
C VAL A 200 -22.67 -17.69 28.11
N GLN A 201 -22.27 -16.68 27.33
CA GLN A 201 -23.21 -15.93 26.48
C GLN A 201 -23.86 -16.81 25.42
N LYS A 202 -23.07 -17.70 24.76
CA LYS A 202 -23.57 -18.67 23.81
C LYS A 202 -24.60 -19.62 24.44
N ALA A 203 -24.32 -20.14 25.63
CA ALA A 203 -25.23 -21.00 26.36
C ALA A 203 -26.54 -20.28 26.74
N ARG A 204 -26.42 -19.03 27.21
CA ARG A 204 -27.56 -18.16 27.52
C ARG A 204 -28.44 -17.92 26.29
N GLN A 205 -27.86 -17.54 25.18
CA GLN A 205 -28.58 -17.31 23.91
C GLN A 205 -29.28 -18.60 23.43
N SER A 206 -28.64 -19.77 23.58
CA SER A 206 -29.23 -21.06 23.23
C SER A 206 -30.43 -21.39 24.11
N PHE A 207 -30.33 -21.07 25.41
CA PHE A 207 -31.42 -21.23 26.38
C PHE A 207 -32.63 -20.35 26.04
N GLU A 208 -32.39 -19.05 25.74
CA GLU A 208 -33.44 -18.09 25.38
C GLU A 208 -34.15 -18.48 24.06
N LYS A 209 -33.43 -19.07 23.09
CA LYS A 209 -33.98 -19.56 21.82
C LYS A 209 -34.70 -20.94 21.95
N GLY A 210 -34.74 -21.53 23.12
CA GLY A 210 -35.37 -22.82 23.39
C GLY A 210 -34.64 -24.04 22.79
N ASN A 211 -33.37 -23.84 22.36
CA ASN A 211 -32.51 -24.88 21.82
C ASN A 211 -31.75 -25.60 22.94
N PHE A 212 -32.43 -26.48 23.68
CA PHE A 212 -31.89 -27.11 24.91
C PHE A 212 -30.91 -28.26 24.68
N LEU A 213 -30.82 -28.79 23.45
CA LEU A 213 -29.94 -29.94 23.12
C LEU A 213 -29.59 -29.98 21.63
N LYS A 214 -28.39 -29.61 21.29
CA LYS A 214 -27.62 -30.22 20.20
C LYS A 214 -26.20 -30.39 20.63
#